data_e1c8b91cb48a84f655850d9c4f86a405
#
_entry.id   e1c8b91cb48a84f655850d9c4f86a405
#
_cell.length_a   1.000
_cell.length_b   1.000
_cell.length_c   1.000
_cell.angle_alpha   90.00
_cell.angle_beta   90.00
_cell.angle_gamma   90.00
#
_symmetry.space_group_name_H-M   'P 1'
#
loop_
_entity.id
_entity.type
_entity.pdbx_description
1 polymer ?
#
loop_
_entity_poly.entity_id
_entity_poly.type
_entity_poly.pdbx_seq_one_letter_code
_entity_poly.pdbx_strand_id
1 'polypeptide(L)'
;MNDELLALIDAQHGVATSGQILAHLPRRRFEKFVNTGVLERIWQGIYCLGEPDDGLRLHGLDLATGTRVAVCLGTAAAVHGFDTEQPRDLHVLNPPGCGLRDADGLVVHRREGAPLVVVDGRRVTSPAWTAVEVARSLRRPRALATLDAALRSGTCTRADLWRAALEQKGRRGIVAVRNLLPVADGRAESPGESVARLAMLDGGLPAPQLQYEIVDGNGDLRRVDFAWPEAGVVAEYDGFDWHSDPDALRRDRQRQLALMAVGLTVIPIVADDLRDGGRAIVARIGEQLTRARAA
;
A
#
# COMPACT_ATOMS: atom_id res chain seq x y z
N MET A 1 -1.11 35.79 -16.28
CA MET A 1 -0.38 35.88 -15.03
C MET A 1 0.90 36.62 -15.37
N ASN A 2 1.51 37.37 -14.46
CA ASN A 2 2.78 38.00 -14.77
C ASN A 2 3.94 37.05 -14.44
N ASP A 3 5.11 37.31 -15.05
CA ASP A 3 6.27 36.43 -14.94
C ASP A 3 6.81 36.36 -13.50
N GLU A 4 6.70 37.47 -12.74
CA GLU A 4 7.12 37.51 -11.33
C GLU A 4 6.31 36.55 -10.43
N LEU A 5 4.99 36.46 -10.62
CA LEU A 5 4.15 35.55 -9.88
C LEU A 5 4.44 34.07 -10.27
N LEU A 6 4.68 33.83 -11.56
CA LEU A 6 5.05 32.50 -12.02
C LEU A 6 6.38 32.05 -11.42
N ALA A 7 7.39 32.93 -11.43
CA ALA A 7 8.68 32.65 -10.81
C ALA A 7 8.57 32.42 -9.29
N LEU A 8 7.69 33.17 -8.59
CA LEU A 8 7.43 32.96 -7.16
C LEU A 8 6.81 31.58 -6.90
N ILE A 9 5.78 31.21 -7.67
CA ILE A 9 5.11 29.91 -7.55
C ILE A 9 6.10 28.78 -7.82
N ASP A 10 6.92 28.90 -8.86
CA ASP A 10 7.93 27.90 -9.20
C ASP A 10 8.98 27.76 -8.09
N ALA A 11 9.50 28.86 -7.57
CA ALA A 11 10.45 28.87 -6.45
C ALA A 11 9.87 28.26 -5.16
N GLN A 12 8.55 28.19 -5.03
CA GLN A 12 7.82 27.55 -3.91
C GLN A 12 7.25 26.17 -4.27
N HIS A 13 7.84 25.49 -5.27
CA HIS A 13 7.42 24.17 -5.72
C HIS A 13 5.96 24.10 -6.19
N GLY A 14 5.49 25.11 -6.89
CA GLY A 14 4.18 25.13 -7.53
C GLY A 14 3.04 25.70 -6.68
N VAL A 15 3.31 26.25 -5.50
CA VAL A 15 2.29 26.74 -4.57
C VAL A 15 2.53 28.20 -4.18
N ALA A 16 1.45 28.92 -3.83
CA ALA A 16 1.53 30.29 -3.28
C ALA A 16 0.39 30.58 -2.31
N THR A 17 0.60 31.52 -1.39
CA THR A 17 -0.47 32.02 -0.53
C THR A 17 -1.35 33.03 -1.28
N SER A 18 -2.61 33.17 -0.85
CA SER A 18 -3.50 34.22 -1.37
C SER A 18 -2.90 35.64 -1.24
N GLY A 19 -2.18 35.90 -0.12
CA GLY A 19 -1.50 37.18 0.10
C GLY A 19 -0.39 37.45 -0.94
N GLN A 20 0.43 36.45 -1.22
CA GLN A 20 1.48 36.52 -2.25
C GLN A 20 0.86 36.76 -3.65
N ILE A 21 -0.20 36.02 -3.99
CA ILE A 21 -0.88 36.18 -5.27
C ILE A 21 -1.47 37.60 -5.41
N LEU A 22 -2.11 38.09 -4.37
CA LEU A 22 -2.72 39.44 -4.36
C LEU A 22 -1.69 40.58 -4.36
N ALA A 23 -0.43 40.32 -3.98
CA ALA A 23 0.65 41.29 -4.15
C ALA A 23 1.02 41.50 -5.63
N HIS A 24 0.77 40.49 -6.49
CA HIS A 24 1.11 40.53 -7.93
C HIS A 24 -0.11 40.66 -8.84
N LEU A 25 -1.33 40.42 -8.35
CA LEU A 25 -2.57 40.44 -9.13
C LEU A 25 -3.67 41.21 -8.43
N PRO A 26 -4.45 42.06 -9.20
CA PRO A 26 -5.69 42.63 -8.69
C PRO A 26 -6.68 41.53 -8.27
N ARG A 27 -7.44 41.78 -7.20
CA ARG A 27 -8.41 40.82 -6.62
C ARG A 27 -9.37 40.24 -7.65
N ARG A 28 -9.92 41.06 -8.54
CA ARG A 28 -10.83 40.62 -9.59
C ARG A 28 -10.20 39.60 -10.54
N ARG A 29 -8.89 39.72 -10.80
CA ARG A 29 -8.15 38.82 -11.68
C ARG A 29 -7.82 37.50 -10.96
N PHE A 30 -7.49 37.58 -9.69
CA PHE A 30 -7.33 36.42 -8.82
C PHE A 30 -8.62 35.58 -8.75
N GLU A 31 -9.78 36.21 -8.44
CA GLU A 31 -11.09 35.56 -8.42
C GLU A 31 -11.44 34.92 -9.77
N LYS A 32 -11.11 35.59 -10.88
CA LYS A 32 -11.28 34.99 -12.21
C LYS A 32 -10.46 33.73 -12.40
N PHE A 33 -9.18 33.72 -12.01
CA PHE A 33 -8.33 32.54 -12.14
C PHE A 33 -8.79 31.40 -11.28
N VAL A 34 -9.29 31.63 -10.07
CA VAL A 34 -9.90 30.61 -9.23
C VAL A 34 -11.18 30.06 -9.87
N ASN A 35 -12.07 30.92 -10.35
CA ASN A 35 -13.34 30.49 -10.97
C ASN A 35 -13.15 29.76 -12.32
N THR A 36 -12.03 29.94 -12.98
CA THR A 36 -11.72 29.27 -14.25
C THR A 36 -10.80 28.04 -14.06
N GLY A 37 -10.46 27.67 -12.83
CA GLY A 37 -9.59 26.52 -12.55
C GLY A 37 -8.12 26.72 -12.95
N VAL A 38 -7.69 27.95 -13.27
CA VAL A 38 -6.27 28.26 -13.51
C VAL A 38 -5.48 28.24 -12.20
N LEU A 39 -6.11 28.70 -11.12
CA LEU A 39 -5.62 28.59 -9.76
C LEU A 39 -6.58 27.69 -8.97
N GLU A 40 -6.08 26.58 -8.49
CA GLU A 40 -6.84 25.66 -7.63
C GLU A 40 -6.48 25.89 -6.16
N ARG A 41 -7.50 25.91 -5.30
CA ARG A 41 -7.29 26.04 -3.86
C ARG A 41 -6.98 24.68 -3.25
N ILE A 42 -5.74 24.49 -2.76
CA ILE A 42 -5.30 23.28 -2.09
C ILE A 42 -5.76 23.27 -0.62
N TRP A 43 -5.42 24.33 0.10
CA TRP A 43 -5.78 24.53 1.51
C TRP A 43 -6.32 25.93 1.74
N GLN A 44 -6.80 26.23 2.93
CA GLN A 44 -7.26 27.58 3.24
C GLN A 44 -6.14 28.59 3.00
N GLY A 45 -6.35 29.50 2.03
CA GLY A 45 -5.38 30.55 1.67
C GLY A 45 -4.16 30.07 0.88
N ILE A 46 -4.10 28.81 0.45
CA ILE A 46 -3.02 28.24 -0.37
C ILE A 46 -3.58 27.77 -1.71
N TYR A 47 -2.88 28.10 -2.78
CA TYR A 47 -3.28 27.84 -4.16
C TYR A 47 -2.11 27.26 -4.98
N CYS A 48 -2.43 26.48 -5.99
CA CYS A 48 -1.50 25.99 -7.01
C CYS A 48 -2.00 26.29 -8.42
N LEU A 49 -1.17 26.00 -9.42
CA LEU A 49 -1.56 26.03 -10.83
C LEU A 49 -2.08 24.65 -11.25
N GLY A 50 -3.31 24.63 -11.78
CA GLY A 50 -3.95 23.38 -12.23
C GLY A 50 -4.31 22.42 -11.10
N GLU A 51 -4.59 21.15 -11.45
CA GLU A 51 -5.04 20.12 -10.52
C GLU A 51 -3.92 19.71 -9.54
N PRO A 52 -4.16 19.76 -8.21
CA PRO A 52 -3.16 19.46 -7.21
C PRO A 52 -2.96 17.93 -7.04
N ASP A 53 -1.73 17.49 -7.17
CA ASP A 53 -1.29 16.18 -6.70
C ASP A 53 -0.89 16.20 -5.20
N ASP A 54 -0.55 15.04 -4.66
CA ASP A 54 -0.13 14.91 -3.26
C ASP A 54 1.17 15.67 -2.94
N GLY A 55 2.07 15.82 -3.92
CA GLY A 55 3.30 16.61 -3.79
C GLY A 55 2.98 18.09 -3.58
N LEU A 56 2.14 18.68 -4.46
CA LEU A 56 1.67 20.07 -4.35
C LEU A 56 0.89 20.29 -3.04
N ARG A 57 0.06 19.34 -2.64
CA ARG A 57 -0.69 19.40 -1.38
C ARG A 57 0.26 19.42 -0.17
N LEU A 58 1.33 18.63 -0.16
CA LEU A 58 2.35 18.64 0.87
C LEU A 58 3.16 19.94 0.86
N HIS A 59 3.55 20.47 -0.31
CA HIS A 59 4.23 21.77 -0.41
C HIS A 59 3.35 22.92 0.09
N GLY A 60 2.04 22.85 -0.16
CA GLY A 60 1.07 23.77 0.40
C GLY A 60 1.04 23.76 1.94
N LEU A 61 1.14 22.59 2.58
CA LEU A 61 1.24 22.48 4.05
C LEU A 61 2.59 23.03 4.55
N ASP A 62 3.68 22.76 3.85
CA ASP A 62 5.01 23.28 4.18
C ASP A 62 5.00 24.83 4.17
N LEU A 63 4.37 25.41 3.13
CA LEU A 63 4.22 26.86 3.02
C LEU A 63 3.34 27.45 4.14
N ALA A 64 2.22 26.77 4.47
CA ALA A 64 1.30 27.21 5.50
C ALA A 64 1.91 27.16 6.92
N THR A 65 2.81 26.20 7.18
CA THR A 65 3.43 26.00 8.50
C THR A 65 4.81 26.63 8.65
N GLY A 66 5.41 27.07 7.54
CA GLY A 66 6.77 27.58 7.49
C GLY A 66 7.85 26.51 7.77
N THR A 67 7.47 25.23 7.75
CA THR A 67 8.37 24.10 7.95
C THR A 67 7.92 22.89 7.13
N ARG A 68 8.86 22.01 6.70
CA ARG A 68 8.49 20.76 6.03
C ARG A 68 7.76 19.83 7.00
N VAL A 69 6.50 19.54 6.70
CA VAL A 69 5.68 18.62 7.50
C VAL A 69 6.18 17.19 7.31
N ALA A 70 6.22 16.43 8.39
CA ALA A 70 6.56 15.01 8.34
C ALA A 70 5.31 14.19 7.97
N VAL A 71 5.46 13.21 7.08
CA VAL A 71 4.38 12.30 6.70
C VAL A 71 4.41 11.02 7.53
N CYS A 72 3.23 10.42 7.74
CA CYS A 72 3.04 9.21 8.54
C CYS A 72 1.97 8.30 7.94
N LEU A 73 1.72 7.14 8.55
CA LEU A 73 0.68 6.18 8.16
C LEU A 73 0.68 5.88 6.65
N GLY A 74 -0.51 5.95 5.99
CA GLY A 74 -0.65 5.61 4.58
C GLY A 74 0.21 6.45 3.64
N THR A 75 0.34 7.75 3.89
CA THR A 75 1.22 8.62 3.10
C THR A 75 2.69 8.21 3.24
N ALA A 76 3.14 7.84 4.44
CA ALA A 76 4.48 7.32 4.65
C ALA A 76 4.66 5.92 4.03
N ALA A 77 3.64 5.07 4.07
CA ALA A 77 3.65 3.76 3.43
C ALA A 77 3.83 3.87 1.91
N ALA A 78 3.15 4.84 1.27
CA ALA A 78 3.30 5.14 -0.16
C ALA A 78 4.73 5.60 -0.48
N VAL A 79 5.30 6.51 0.32
CA VAL A 79 6.71 6.96 0.16
C VAL A 79 7.70 5.80 0.27
N HIS A 80 7.43 4.82 1.13
CA HIS A 80 8.26 3.63 1.29
C HIS A 80 7.95 2.50 0.29
N GLY A 81 6.97 2.67 -0.59
CA GLY A 81 6.62 1.69 -1.62
C GLY A 81 5.86 0.46 -1.12
N PHE A 82 5.15 0.56 0.02
CA PHE A 82 4.33 -0.53 0.56
C PHE A 82 2.90 -0.14 0.95
N ASP A 83 2.34 0.90 0.31
CA ASP A 83 0.93 1.26 0.52
C ASP A 83 0.01 0.22 -0.12
N THR A 84 -0.75 -0.49 0.72
CA THR A 84 -1.73 -1.50 0.32
C THR A 84 -3.17 -1.01 0.42
N GLU A 85 -3.40 0.17 1.01
CA GLU A 85 -4.73 0.69 1.29
C GLU A 85 -5.13 1.86 0.40
N GLN A 86 -4.16 2.53 -0.22
CA GLN A 86 -4.35 3.69 -1.09
C GLN A 86 -5.27 4.75 -0.45
N PRO A 87 -4.92 5.30 0.74
CA PRO A 87 -5.76 6.28 1.41
C PRO A 87 -5.95 7.51 0.53
N ARG A 88 -7.16 8.07 0.54
CA ARG A 88 -7.47 9.32 -0.18
C ARG A 88 -6.90 10.55 0.52
N ASP A 89 -6.69 10.44 1.84
CA ASP A 89 -6.25 11.54 2.67
C ASP A 89 -4.73 11.51 2.87
N LEU A 90 -4.11 12.68 2.87
CA LEU A 90 -2.74 12.84 3.34
C LEU A 90 -2.69 12.69 4.85
N HIS A 91 -1.79 11.86 5.34
CA HIS A 91 -1.51 11.67 6.76
C HIS A 91 -0.19 12.37 7.14
N VAL A 92 -0.27 13.40 7.97
CA VAL A 92 0.88 14.18 8.39
C VAL A 92 1.00 14.25 9.91
N LEU A 93 2.22 14.44 10.39
CA LEU A 93 2.46 14.78 11.80
C LEU A 93 2.36 16.29 11.99
N ASN A 94 1.62 16.72 13.01
CA ASN A 94 1.57 18.14 13.36
C ASN A 94 2.98 18.62 13.79
N PRO A 95 3.57 19.62 13.12
CA PRO A 95 4.86 20.12 13.54
C PRO A 95 4.79 20.76 14.94
N PRO A 96 5.85 20.69 15.74
CA PRO A 96 5.90 21.35 17.04
C PRO A 96 5.57 22.85 16.91
N GLY A 97 4.70 23.33 17.79
CA GLY A 97 4.27 24.74 17.78
C GLY A 97 3.24 25.11 16.72
N CYS A 98 2.89 24.21 15.80
CA CYS A 98 1.87 24.45 14.79
C CYS A 98 0.49 23.95 15.25
N GLY A 99 -0.56 24.61 14.77
CA GLY A 99 -1.96 24.29 15.05
C GLY A 99 -2.67 23.68 13.84
N LEU A 100 -2.02 22.79 13.07
CA LEU A 100 -2.69 22.11 11.95
C LEU A 100 -3.94 21.37 12.45
N ARG A 101 -4.96 21.37 11.61
CA ARG A 101 -6.23 20.67 11.85
C ARG A 101 -6.57 19.82 10.64
N ASP A 102 -7.36 18.77 10.90
CA ASP A 102 -7.94 17.96 9.83
C ASP A 102 -8.75 18.83 8.86
N ALA A 103 -8.68 18.48 7.58
CA ALA A 103 -9.42 19.10 6.50
C ALA A 103 -9.81 18.03 5.49
N ASP A 104 -10.60 18.38 4.48
CA ASP A 104 -10.91 17.47 3.38
C ASP A 104 -9.61 17.02 2.69
N GLY A 105 -9.38 15.72 2.66
CA GLY A 105 -8.16 15.10 2.15
C GLY A 105 -6.92 15.27 3.04
N LEU A 106 -7.05 15.64 4.32
CA LEU A 106 -5.94 15.79 5.25
C LEU A 106 -6.30 15.29 6.65
N VAL A 107 -5.51 14.35 7.17
CA VAL A 107 -5.58 13.88 8.56
C VAL A 107 -4.29 14.24 9.29
N VAL A 108 -4.41 15.01 10.37
CA VAL A 108 -3.29 15.51 11.15
C VAL A 108 -3.10 14.69 12.43
N HIS A 109 -1.95 14.07 12.56
CA HIS A 109 -1.61 13.22 13.69
C HIS A 109 -0.73 13.96 14.70
N ARG A 110 -1.06 13.82 15.98
CA ARG A 110 -0.25 14.30 17.11
C ARG A 110 0.41 13.10 17.76
N ARG A 111 1.53 12.66 17.19
CA ARG A 111 2.30 11.49 17.66
C ARG A 111 3.65 11.95 18.16
N GLU A 112 3.92 11.68 19.43
CA GLU A 112 5.26 11.85 20.00
C GLU A 112 6.07 10.55 19.87
N GLY A 113 7.37 10.69 19.68
CA GLY A 113 8.32 9.57 19.69
C GLY A 113 8.32 8.68 18.43
N ALA A 114 7.62 9.06 17.35
CA ALA A 114 7.73 8.35 16.09
C ALA A 114 9.13 8.58 15.49
N PRO A 115 9.92 7.52 15.20
CA PRO A 115 11.22 7.66 14.57
C PRO A 115 11.03 8.17 13.14
N LEU A 116 11.82 9.18 12.75
CA LEU A 116 11.75 9.80 11.43
C LEU A 116 13.03 9.50 10.64
N VAL A 117 12.86 9.25 9.36
CA VAL A 117 13.92 9.20 8.35
C VAL A 117 13.67 10.29 7.31
N VAL A 118 14.66 10.55 6.47
CA VAL A 118 14.51 11.50 5.35
C VAL A 118 14.50 10.72 4.03
N VAL A 119 13.44 10.91 3.25
CA VAL A 119 13.30 10.35 1.90
C VAL A 119 13.00 11.52 0.98
N ASP A 120 13.79 11.71 -0.05
CA ASP A 120 13.68 12.81 -1.03
C ASP A 120 13.54 14.20 -0.37
N GLY A 121 14.32 14.41 0.70
CA GLY A 121 14.33 15.67 1.45
C GLY A 121 13.12 15.90 2.37
N ARG A 122 12.17 14.95 2.47
CA ARG A 122 11.01 15.02 3.39
C ARG A 122 11.20 14.08 4.57
N ARG A 123 10.81 14.53 5.76
CA ARG A 123 10.75 13.66 6.95
C ARG A 123 9.55 12.73 6.86
N VAL A 124 9.80 11.45 7.07
CA VAL A 124 8.83 10.35 6.97
C VAL A 124 8.99 9.47 8.20
N THR A 125 7.91 8.95 8.78
CA THR A 125 8.04 7.93 9.84
C THR A 125 8.79 6.73 9.29
N SER A 126 9.69 6.14 10.09
CA SER A 126 10.56 5.04 9.63
C SER A 126 9.75 3.86 9.09
N PRO A 127 10.27 3.08 8.12
CA PRO A 127 9.50 2.04 7.42
C PRO A 127 8.82 1.05 8.37
N ALA A 128 9.58 0.43 9.26
CA ALA A 128 9.04 -0.57 10.18
C ALA A 128 8.01 0.02 11.16
N TRP A 129 8.25 1.24 11.67
CA TRP A 129 7.27 1.94 12.49
C TRP A 129 5.98 2.18 11.72
N THR A 130 6.08 2.69 10.48
CA THR A 130 4.95 2.96 9.59
C THR A 130 4.15 1.69 9.32
N ALA A 131 4.82 0.59 8.94
CA ALA A 131 4.16 -0.68 8.66
C ALA A 131 3.36 -1.20 9.87
N VAL A 132 3.95 -1.17 11.08
CA VAL A 132 3.27 -1.57 12.32
C VAL A 132 2.12 -0.60 12.65
N GLU A 133 2.32 0.70 12.46
CA GLU A 133 1.30 1.71 12.76
C GLU A 133 0.10 1.63 11.81
N VAL A 134 0.30 1.36 10.54
CA VAL A 134 -0.77 1.09 9.57
C VAL A 134 -1.46 -0.24 9.90
N ALA A 135 -0.71 -1.33 10.04
CA ALA A 135 -1.25 -2.65 10.28
C ALA A 135 -2.14 -2.73 11.53
N ARG A 136 -1.78 -2.02 12.63
CA ARG A 136 -2.58 -2.04 13.86
C ARG A 136 -3.94 -1.34 13.74
N SER A 137 -4.16 -0.54 12.70
CA SER A 137 -5.44 0.14 12.42
C SER A 137 -6.34 -0.67 11.48
N LEU A 138 -5.81 -1.71 10.87
CA LEU A 138 -6.49 -2.52 9.86
C LEU A 138 -7.08 -3.82 10.43
N ARG A 139 -8.02 -4.41 9.68
CA ARG A 139 -8.49 -5.76 9.92
C ARG A 139 -7.35 -6.76 9.65
N ARG A 140 -7.38 -7.90 10.37
CA ARG A 140 -6.33 -8.92 10.36
C ARG A 140 -5.77 -9.28 8.96
N PRO A 141 -6.57 -9.56 7.91
CA PRO A 141 -6.04 -9.90 6.59
C PRO A 141 -5.29 -8.72 5.93
N ARG A 142 -5.84 -7.53 6.02
CA ARG A 142 -5.22 -6.32 5.46
C ARG A 142 -3.96 -5.90 6.24
N ALA A 143 -3.97 -6.11 7.55
CA ALA A 143 -2.80 -5.89 8.39
C ALA A 143 -1.62 -6.79 7.97
N LEU A 144 -1.88 -8.09 7.66
CA LEU A 144 -0.85 -8.97 7.13
C LEU A 144 -0.34 -8.49 5.77
N ALA A 145 -1.23 -8.11 4.86
CA ALA A 145 -0.85 -7.60 3.54
C ALA A 145 0.10 -6.39 3.64
N THR A 146 -0.15 -5.47 4.57
CA THR A 146 0.75 -4.33 4.83
C THR A 146 2.12 -4.78 5.35
N LEU A 147 2.16 -5.75 6.27
CA LEU A 147 3.42 -6.28 6.81
C LEU A 147 4.23 -7.02 5.74
N ASP A 148 3.57 -7.81 4.91
CA ASP A 148 4.19 -8.52 3.79
C ASP A 148 4.75 -7.54 2.76
N ALA A 149 3.97 -6.52 2.39
CA ALA A 149 4.41 -5.47 1.48
C ALA A 149 5.61 -4.69 2.01
N ALA A 150 5.64 -4.37 3.32
CA ALA A 150 6.77 -3.72 3.94
C ALA A 150 8.05 -4.59 3.90
N LEU A 151 7.93 -5.89 4.13
CA LEU A 151 9.05 -6.82 3.96
C LEU A 151 9.50 -6.92 2.51
N ARG A 152 8.55 -6.99 1.56
CA ARG A 152 8.83 -7.07 0.13
C ARG A 152 9.52 -5.82 -0.40
N SER A 153 9.18 -4.63 0.09
CA SER A 153 9.83 -3.39 -0.31
C SER A 153 11.33 -3.34 0.01
N GLY A 154 11.81 -4.23 0.89
CA GLY A 154 13.21 -4.26 1.33
C GLY A 154 13.60 -3.08 2.24
N THR A 155 12.67 -2.18 2.56
CA THR A 155 12.94 -0.99 3.39
C THR A 155 13.05 -1.31 4.88
N CYS A 156 12.58 -2.49 5.30
CA CYS A 156 12.74 -2.99 6.67
C CYS A 156 12.80 -4.52 6.71
N THR A 157 13.38 -5.04 7.78
CA THR A 157 13.48 -6.47 8.07
C THR A 157 12.39 -6.92 9.05
N ARG A 158 12.21 -8.24 9.18
CA ARG A 158 11.34 -8.82 10.22
C ARG A 158 11.78 -8.40 11.64
N ALA A 159 13.09 -8.28 11.88
CA ALA A 159 13.61 -7.84 13.18
C ALA A 159 13.23 -6.38 13.46
N ASP A 160 13.23 -5.52 12.44
CA ASP A 160 12.81 -4.13 12.58
C ASP A 160 11.30 -4.02 12.86
N LEU A 161 10.47 -4.84 12.23
CA LEU A 161 9.03 -4.92 12.52
C LEU A 161 8.78 -5.34 13.98
N TRP A 162 9.51 -6.32 14.49
CA TRP A 162 9.42 -6.72 15.90
C TRP A 162 9.82 -5.60 16.85
N ARG A 163 10.92 -4.88 16.55
CA ARG A 163 11.38 -3.74 17.34
C ARG A 163 10.31 -2.64 17.35
N ALA A 164 9.79 -2.25 16.19
CA ALA A 164 8.73 -1.26 16.08
C ALA A 164 7.45 -1.67 16.83
N ALA A 165 7.10 -2.97 16.82
CA ALA A 165 5.97 -3.49 17.57
C ALA A 165 6.19 -3.47 19.10
N LEU A 166 7.44 -3.57 19.56
CA LEU A 166 7.79 -3.40 20.97
C LEU A 166 7.73 -1.92 21.39
N GLU A 167 8.26 -1.02 20.58
CA GLU A 167 8.22 0.42 20.80
C GLU A 167 6.79 0.97 20.81
N GLN A 168 5.88 0.36 20.07
CA GLN A 168 4.45 0.70 20.06
C GLN A 168 3.62 -0.07 21.14
N LYS A 169 4.28 -0.69 22.11
CA LYS A 169 3.59 -1.37 23.24
C LYS A 169 2.56 -0.47 23.89
N GLY A 170 1.40 -1.04 24.22
CA GLY A 170 0.28 -0.33 24.84
C GLY A 170 -0.65 0.38 23.84
N ARG A 171 -0.29 0.51 22.59
CA ARG A 171 -1.18 1.12 21.58
C ARG A 171 -2.25 0.12 21.13
N ARG A 172 -3.44 0.63 20.83
CA ARG A 172 -4.58 -0.17 20.36
C ARG A 172 -4.17 -0.94 19.09
N GLY A 173 -4.54 -2.22 19.00
CA GLY A 173 -4.29 -3.08 17.84
C GLY A 173 -2.90 -3.75 17.82
N ILE A 174 -1.96 -3.37 18.70
CA ILE A 174 -0.59 -3.89 18.66
C ILE A 174 -0.48 -5.39 18.93
N VAL A 175 -1.38 -5.94 19.76
CA VAL A 175 -1.40 -7.39 20.04
C VAL A 175 -1.74 -8.18 18.78
N ALA A 176 -2.72 -7.71 18.00
CA ALA A 176 -3.10 -8.33 16.73
C ALA A 176 -1.92 -8.33 15.73
N VAL A 177 -1.18 -7.23 15.64
CA VAL A 177 0.03 -7.15 14.80
C VAL A 177 1.09 -8.14 15.25
N ARG A 178 1.39 -8.23 16.56
CA ARG A 178 2.38 -9.19 17.09
C ARG A 178 2.04 -10.63 16.76
N ASN A 179 0.74 -10.98 16.72
CA ASN A 179 0.29 -12.33 16.34
C ASN A 179 0.45 -12.59 14.83
N LEU A 180 0.59 -11.55 14.00
CA LEU A 180 0.83 -11.66 12.56
C LEU A 180 2.31 -11.70 12.18
N LEU A 181 3.19 -11.11 12.99
CA LEU A 181 4.62 -11.04 12.67
C LEU A 181 5.29 -12.41 12.42
N PRO A 182 4.94 -13.51 13.13
CA PRO A 182 5.51 -14.83 12.85
C PRO A 182 5.18 -15.34 11.44
N VAL A 183 4.00 -14.98 10.91
CA VAL A 183 3.51 -15.44 9.62
C VAL A 183 3.69 -14.39 8.49
N ALA A 184 4.21 -13.19 8.79
CA ALA A 184 4.50 -12.20 7.78
C ALA A 184 5.62 -12.68 6.85
N ASP A 185 5.47 -12.50 5.53
CA ASP A 185 6.40 -13.00 4.52
C ASP A 185 6.41 -12.09 3.28
N GLY A 186 7.56 -11.47 3.00
CA GLY A 186 7.73 -10.57 1.86
C GLY A 186 7.71 -11.24 0.48
N ARG A 187 7.60 -12.57 0.40
CA ARG A 187 7.45 -13.26 -0.88
C ARG A 187 6.05 -13.13 -1.48
N ALA A 188 5.01 -12.83 -0.67
CA ALA A 188 3.70 -12.51 -1.24
C ALA A 188 3.77 -11.23 -2.07
N GLU A 189 3.42 -11.29 -3.37
CA GLU A 189 3.62 -10.19 -4.32
C GLU A 189 2.42 -9.23 -4.38
N SER A 190 1.26 -9.66 -3.90
CA SER A 190 0.06 -8.84 -3.87
C SER A 190 -0.66 -8.89 -2.51
N PRO A 191 -1.48 -7.87 -2.21
CA PRO A 191 -2.36 -7.92 -1.03
C PRO A 191 -3.33 -9.11 -1.06
N GLY A 192 -3.79 -9.53 -2.24
CA GLY A 192 -4.67 -10.68 -2.42
C GLY A 192 -4.01 -12.00 -2.04
N GLU A 193 -2.76 -12.20 -2.46
CA GLU A 193 -1.96 -13.36 -2.04
C GLU A 193 -1.77 -13.42 -0.52
N SER A 194 -1.46 -12.28 0.12
CA SER A 194 -1.33 -12.22 1.58
C SER A 194 -2.63 -12.62 2.29
N VAL A 195 -3.78 -12.15 1.79
CA VAL A 195 -5.11 -12.48 2.33
C VAL A 195 -5.44 -13.96 2.09
N ALA A 196 -5.18 -14.50 0.90
CA ALA A 196 -5.38 -15.92 0.57
C ALA A 196 -4.53 -16.81 1.47
N ARG A 197 -3.25 -16.49 1.62
CA ARG A 197 -2.32 -17.22 2.49
C ARG A 197 -2.78 -17.23 3.94
N LEU A 198 -3.24 -16.08 4.45
CA LEU A 198 -3.77 -16.01 5.81
C LEU A 198 -5.01 -16.90 5.99
N ALA A 199 -5.92 -16.89 5.02
CA ALA A 199 -7.10 -17.75 5.06
C ALA A 199 -6.73 -19.24 5.10
N MET A 200 -5.73 -19.67 4.31
CA MET A 200 -5.22 -21.03 4.33
C MET A 200 -4.64 -21.41 5.70
N LEU A 201 -3.81 -20.55 6.29
CA LEU A 201 -3.20 -20.77 7.61
C LEU A 201 -4.24 -20.80 8.73
N ASP A 202 -5.18 -19.83 8.73
CA ASP A 202 -6.26 -19.75 9.72
C ASP A 202 -7.24 -20.94 9.57
N GLY A 203 -7.39 -21.48 8.34
CA GLY A 203 -8.15 -22.68 8.03
C GLY A 203 -7.46 -23.98 8.37
N GLY A 204 -6.23 -23.95 8.91
CA GLY A 204 -5.48 -25.13 9.35
C GLY A 204 -4.84 -25.93 8.20
N LEU A 205 -4.74 -25.36 7.00
CA LEU A 205 -4.00 -26.00 5.91
C LEU A 205 -2.48 -25.98 6.22
N PRO A 206 -1.72 -26.96 5.71
CA PRO A 206 -0.27 -26.88 5.73
C PRO A 206 0.21 -25.59 5.07
N ALA A 207 1.24 -24.94 5.63
CA ALA A 207 1.79 -23.73 5.05
C ALA A 207 2.28 -23.99 3.62
N PRO A 208 1.83 -23.21 2.62
CA PRO A 208 2.32 -23.34 1.25
C PRO A 208 3.76 -22.83 1.12
N GLN A 209 4.49 -23.36 0.16
CA GLN A 209 5.68 -22.69 -0.37
C GLN A 209 5.22 -21.55 -1.27
N LEU A 210 5.81 -20.35 -1.04
CA LEU A 210 5.44 -19.14 -1.80
C LEU A 210 6.37 -18.96 -2.99
N GLN A 211 5.82 -18.45 -4.10
CA GLN A 211 6.54 -18.11 -5.32
C GLN A 211 7.41 -19.30 -5.78
N TYR A 212 6.79 -20.48 -5.85
CA TYR A 212 7.48 -21.73 -6.13
C TYR A 212 7.76 -21.87 -7.62
N GLU A 213 9.00 -22.20 -7.97
CA GLU A 213 9.44 -22.40 -9.35
C GLU A 213 9.28 -23.86 -9.80
N ILE A 214 8.69 -24.04 -10.98
CA ILE A 214 8.36 -25.35 -11.57
C ILE A 214 8.76 -25.32 -13.05
N VAL A 215 9.33 -26.38 -13.55
CA VAL A 215 9.48 -26.61 -14.99
C VAL A 215 8.20 -27.26 -15.51
N ASP A 216 7.50 -26.59 -16.42
CA ASP A 216 6.22 -27.06 -16.98
C ASP A 216 6.42 -28.13 -18.07
N GLY A 217 5.30 -28.66 -18.62
CA GLY A 217 5.33 -29.71 -19.65
C GLY A 217 5.96 -29.29 -20.97
N ASN A 218 6.18 -28.00 -21.19
CA ASN A 218 6.88 -27.46 -22.36
C ASN A 218 8.38 -27.25 -22.11
N GLY A 219 8.85 -27.46 -20.86
CA GLY A 219 10.23 -27.18 -20.44
C GLY A 219 10.46 -25.73 -20.00
N ASP A 220 9.40 -24.92 -19.89
CA ASP A 220 9.48 -23.53 -19.44
C ASP A 220 9.50 -23.45 -17.91
N LEU A 221 10.36 -22.56 -17.37
CA LEU A 221 10.34 -22.24 -15.94
C LEU A 221 9.11 -21.37 -15.63
N ARG A 222 8.25 -21.84 -14.74
CA ARG A 222 7.06 -21.16 -14.24
C ARG A 222 7.16 -20.91 -12.75
N ARG A 223 6.58 -19.83 -12.29
CA ARG A 223 6.48 -19.50 -10.87
C ARG A 223 5.01 -19.42 -10.48
N VAL A 224 4.63 -20.14 -9.43
CA VAL A 224 3.27 -20.18 -8.89
C VAL A 224 3.22 -19.56 -7.49
N ASP A 225 2.11 -18.91 -7.13
CA ASP A 225 2.01 -18.16 -5.88
C ASP A 225 2.09 -19.05 -4.66
N PHE A 226 1.44 -20.21 -4.71
CA PHE A 226 1.36 -21.18 -3.62
C PHE A 226 1.58 -22.59 -4.12
N ALA A 227 2.42 -23.35 -3.46
CA ALA A 227 2.65 -24.76 -3.80
C ALA A 227 2.70 -25.66 -2.56
N TRP A 228 2.22 -26.88 -2.73
CA TRP A 228 2.43 -28.04 -1.88
C TRP A 228 3.06 -29.15 -2.74
N PRO A 229 4.40 -29.09 -2.97
CA PRO A 229 5.06 -29.93 -3.96
C PRO A 229 4.89 -31.44 -3.67
N GLU A 230 4.92 -31.84 -2.39
CA GLU A 230 4.74 -33.24 -1.99
C GLU A 230 3.34 -33.79 -2.31
N ALA A 231 2.35 -32.88 -2.44
CA ALA A 231 0.99 -33.24 -2.80
C ALA A 231 0.69 -33.02 -4.30
N GLY A 232 1.63 -32.46 -5.07
CA GLY A 232 1.39 -32.08 -6.46
C GLY A 232 0.28 -31.02 -6.61
N VAL A 233 0.05 -30.18 -5.60
CA VAL A 233 -1.00 -29.16 -5.60
C VAL A 233 -0.37 -27.77 -5.66
N VAL A 234 -0.88 -26.91 -6.54
CA VAL A 234 -0.51 -25.51 -6.66
C VAL A 234 -1.76 -24.63 -6.71
N ALA A 235 -1.64 -23.39 -6.23
CA ALA A 235 -2.71 -22.41 -6.33
C ALA A 235 -2.16 -21.06 -6.77
N GLU A 236 -2.93 -20.32 -7.55
CA GLU A 236 -2.58 -19.02 -8.10
C GLU A 236 -3.69 -18.02 -7.83
N TYR A 237 -3.33 -16.82 -7.38
CA TYR A 237 -4.27 -15.75 -7.11
C TYR A 237 -4.43 -14.87 -8.35
N ASP A 238 -5.61 -14.97 -9.00
CA ASP A 238 -5.99 -14.10 -10.09
C ASP A 238 -6.54 -12.78 -9.53
N GLY A 239 -5.71 -11.76 -9.52
CA GLY A 239 -6.15 -10.38 -9.26
C GLY A 239 -7.12 -9.92 -10.34
N PHE A 240 -8.12 -9.14 -9.95
CA PHE A 240 -9.17 -8.62 -10.83
C PHE A 240 -8.60 -7.60 -11.85
N ASP A 241 -7.92 -8.08 -12.88
CA ASP A 241 -7.79 -7.35 -14.13
C ASP A 241 -8.44 -8.19 -15.24
N TRP A 242 -9.77 -8.13 -15.27
CA TRP A 242 -10.51 -8.55 -16.45
C TRP A 242 -10.17 -7.61 -17.60
N HIS A 243 -8.95 -7.66 -18.06
CA HIS A 243 -8.67 -7.22 -19.40
C HIS A 243 -9.29 -8.26 -20.33
N SER A 244 -10.30 -7.84 -21.06
CA SER A 244 -11.01 -8.58 -22.11
C SER A 244 -10.11 -8.84 -23.34
N ASP A 245 -8.81 -9.11 -23.12
CA ASP A 245 -7.89 -9.51 -24.16
C ASP A 245 -7.99 -11.03 -24.37
N PRO A 246 -8.58 -11.51 -25.50
CA PRO A 246 -8.69 -12.93 -25.80
C PRO A 246 -7.35 -13.66 -25.84
N ASP A 247 -6.26 -12.95 -26.15
CA ASP A 247 -4.92 -13.53 -26.23
C ASP A 247 -4.30 -13.70 -24.83
N ALA A 248 -4.62 -12.85 -23.86
CA ALA A 248 -4.26 -13.06 -22.46
C ALA A 248 -4.93 -14.32 -21.89
N LEU A 249 -6.25 -14.48 -22.10
CA LEU A 249 -7.00 -15.67 -21.68
C LEU A 249 -6.46 -16.97 -22.31
N ARG A 250 -6.02 -16.92 -23.58
CA ARG A 250 -5.40 -18.09 -24.22
C ARG A 250 -4.06 -18.44 -23.60
N ARG A 251 -3.22 -17.46 -23.32
CA ARG A 251 -1.92 -17.65 -22.65
C ARG A 251 -2.08 -18.25 -21.27
N ASP A 252 -3.00 -17.76 -20.47
CA ASP A 252 -3.26 -18.27 -19.10
C ASP A 252 -3.76 -19.72 -19.15
N ARG A 253 -4.66 -20.03 -20.09
CA ARG A 253 -5.15 -21.39 -20.27
C ARG A 253 -4.05 -22.36 -20.73
N GLN A 254 -3.17 -21.92 -21.63
CA GLN A 254 -2.02 -22.71 -22.06
C GLN A 254 -1.05 -22.97 -20.92
N ARG A 255 -0.79 -21.94 -20.08
CA ARG A 255 0.03 -22.06 -18.87
C ARG A 255 -0.54 -23.08 -17.90
N GLN A 256 -1.83 -23.02 -17.61
CA GLN A 256 -2.50 -23.99 -16.74
C GLN A 256 -2.38 -25.42 -17.29
N LEU A 257 -2.64 -25.62 -18.58
CA LEU A 257 -2.52 -26.93 -19.22
C LEU A 257 -1.09 -27.49 -19.15
N ALA A 258 -0.07 -26.63 -19.33
CA ALA A 258 1.32 -27.03 -19.25
C ALA A 258 1.74 -27.45 -17.81
N LEU A 259 1.21 -26.80 -16.77
CA LEU A 259 1.39 -27.22 -15.37
C LEU A 259 0.66 -28.53 -15.08
N MET A 260 -0.56 -28.71 -15.61
CA MET A 260 -1.31 -29.95 -15.44
C MET A 260 -0.64 -31.14 -16.15
N ALA A 261 0.04 -30.91 -17.28
CA ALA A 261 0.76 -31.93 -18.04
C ALA A 261 1.92 -32.58 -17.26
N VAL A 262 2.47 -31.89 -16.24
CA VAL A 262 3.49 -32.43 -15.31
C VAL A 262 2.87 -33.00 -14.05
N GLY A 263 1.58 -33.28 -14.04
CA GLY A 263 0.87 -33.96 -12.94
C GLY A 263 0.43 -33.04 -11.80
N LEU A 264 0.46 -31.73 -11.98
CA LEU A 264 0.02 -30.78 -10.95
C LEU A 264 -1.48 -30.53 -10.98
N THR A 265 -2.09 -30.45 -9.79
CA THR A 265 -3.44 -29.90 -9.62
C THR A 265 -3.36 -28.40 -9.46
N VAL A 266 -3.84 -27.62 -10.42
CA VAL A 266 -3.83 -26.15 -10.40
C VAL A 266 -5.17 -25.62 -9.87
N ILE A 267 -5.14 -24.81 -8.83
CA ILE A 267 -6.34 -24.26 -8.18
C ILE A 267 -6.31 -22.72 -8.34
N PRO A 268 -7.19 -22.15 -9.18
CA PRO A 268 -7.31 -20.71 -9.28
C PRO A 268 -8.00 -20.15 -8.03
N ILE A 269 -7.55 -18.99 -7.58
CA ILE A 269 -8.12 -18.23 -6.45
C ILE A 269 -8.52 -16.87 -6.98
N VAL A 270 -9.78 -16.51 -6.88
CA VAL A 270 -10.30 -15.20 -7.26
C VAL A 270 -10.67 -14.37 -6.03
N ALA A 271 -10.81 -13.06 -6.19
CA ALA A 271 -11.15 -12.15 -5.08
C ALA A 271 -12.42 -12.57 -4.33
N ASP A 272 -13.40 -13.13 -5.04
CA ASP A 272 -14.64 -13.62 -4.45
C ASP A 272 -14.43 -14.82 -3.51
N ASP A 273 -13.45 -15.65 -3.78
CA ASP A 273 -13.07 -16.77 -2.90
C ASP A 273 -12.57 -16.32 -1.51
N LEU A 274 -12.12 -15.06 -1.40
CA LEU A 274 -11.59 -14.48 -0.15
C LEU A 274 -12.69 -13.85 0.71
N ARG A 275 -13.92 -13.77 0.19
CA ARG A 275 -15.07 -13.35 1.00
C ARG A 275 -15.30 -14.37 2.13
N ASP A 276 -15.94 -13.93 3.20
CA ASP A 276 -16.25 -14.78 4.36
C ASP A 276 -15.06 -15.53 4.98
N GLY A 277 -13.86 -14.91 4.90
CA GLY A 277 -12.64 -15.46 5.48
C GLY A 277 -12.03 -16.62 4.67
N GLY A 278 -12.37 -16.74 3.37
CA GLY A 278 -11.75 -17.70 2.47
C GLY A 278 -12.15 -19.15 2.70
N ARG A 279 -13.33 -19.42 3.29
CA ARG A 279 -13.77 -20.79 3.58
C ARG A 279 -13.85 -21.67 2.34
N ALA A 280 -14.30 -21.11 1.22
CA ALA A 280 -14.44 -21.86 -0.04
C ALA A 280 -13.09 -22.35 -0.56
N ILE A 281 -12.08 -21.47 -0.56
CA ILE A 281 -10.72 -21.84 -0.99
C ILE A 281 -10.07 -22.83 -0.02
N VAL A 282 -10.24 -22.65 1.29
CA VAL A 282 -9.73 -23.61 2.31
C VAL A 282 -10.30 -25.02 2.09
N ALA A 283 -11.62 -25.11 1.89
CA ALA A 283 -12.26 -26.39 1.61
C ALA A 283 -11.74 -27.03 0.30
N ARG A 284 -11.67 -26.26 -0.78
CA ARG A 284 -11.21 -26.71 -2.10
C ARG A 284 -9.79 -27.20 -2.09
N ILE A 285 -8.85 -26.46 -1.47
CA ILE A 285 -7.46 -26.85 -1.35
C ILE A 285 -7.34 -28.05 -0.40
N GLY A 286 -8.02 -28.04 0.76
CA GLY A 286 -7.96 -29.10 1.75
C GLY A 286 -8.43 -30.45 1.18
N GLU A 287 -9.46 -30.46 0.33
CA GLU A 287 -9.92 -31.66 -0.38
C GLU A 287 -8.82 -32.24 -1.29
N GLN A 288 -8.17 -31.39 -2.09
CA GLN A 288 -7.09 -31.85 -3.00
C GLN A 288 -5.88 -32.37 -2.23
N LEU A 289 -5.47 -31.68 -1.15
CA LEU A 289 -4.37 -32.14 -0.29
C LEU A 289 -4.69 -33.49 0.38
N THR A 290 -5.94 -33.73 0.74
CA THR A 290 -6.38 -34.98 1.34
C THR A 290 -6.37 -36.12 0.32
N ARG A 291 -6.85 -35.87 -0.91
CA ARG A 291 -6.81 -36.84 -2.02
C ARG A 291 -5.38 -37.24 -2.36
N ALA A 292 -4.47 -36.27 -2.47
CA ALA A 292 -3.08 -36.52 -2.77
C ALA A 292 -2.35 -37.41 -1.71
N ARG A 293 -2.78 -37.31 -0.44
CA ARG A 293 -2.23 -38.16 0.63
C ARG A 293 -2.77 -39.59 0.62
N ALA A 294 -3.91 -39.82 -0.02
CA ALA A 294 -4.58 -41.11 -0.08
C ALA A 294 -4.19 -41.92 -1.33
N ALA A 295 -3.55 -41.30 -2.31
CA ALA A 295 -3.05 -41.90 -3.54
C ALA A 295 -1.61 -42.37 -3.41
#